data_a00808de62b5fab032e8109bb46149c0
#
_entry.id   a00808de62b5fab032e8109bb46149c0
#
_cell.length_a   1.000
_cell.length_b   1.000
_cell.length_c   1.000
_cell.angle_alpha   90.00
_cell.angle_beta   90.00
_cell.angle_gamma   90.00
#
_symmetry.space_group_name_H-M   'P 1'
#
loop_
_entity.id
_entity.type
_entity.pdbx_description
1 polymer ?
#
loop_
_entity_poly.entity_id
_entity_poly.type
_entity_poly.pdbx_seq_one_letter_code
_entity_poly.pdbx_strand_id
1 'polypeptide(L)'
;VSDRLRGTAGIGPGLSAMLGAGLLVALSPAAAEAGTWLLAGVVLAFLAALCSAFSTSDQSRRFIGMGGGYLYSRHQLGVLPGRMAGSTALVGRIVAGAAIAGTFGAYVVPQYPVVAAIVVSLVAAVADAFGVRPSRGVTIAVLVVTIVGMAMFVAVAFAIAPPPPLPVPTDIPGTDDASGVLAAAGLMFFGFLGFEHVTSSTEQEYSARQLRVAIPVMMVGTLAVTLAVSGAALHQLGGPRLALSPAPLMDALAAADALSLQPLMAGVAGIATMSGLLMAIGSIRRTLGAMAEFSDVPPSLAIVGSRGVSAPAAILSGAAVAVAAALLNPPQAIGVAACLLLFYYAFTNAAARLLMPSDRTWPRRAACFGLGFSVLIGMNMSVKYLAVVVFVMVAGCVAGAITSRYARK
;
A
#
# COMPACT_ATOMS: atom_id res chain seq x y z
N VAL A 1 0.96 -31.36 14.01
CA VAL A 1 -0.10 -30.33 14.21
C VAL A 1 0.55 -28.98 14.49
N SER A 2 1.63 -28.90 15.30
CA SER A 2 2.32 -27.65 15.65
C SER A 2 2.96 -26.92 14.45
N ASP A 3 3.47 -27.63 13.48
CA ASP A 3 4.16 -27.06 12.31
C ASP A 3 3.18 -26.46 11.27
N ARG A 4 1.99 -27.02 11.15
CA ARG A 4 0.92 -26.45 10.31
C ARG A 4 0.35 -25.16 10.90
N LEU A 5 0.20 -25.08 12.22
CA LEU A 5 -0.26 -23.88 12.91
C LEU A 5 0.76 -22.73 12.85
N ARG A 6 2.07 -23.04 12.80
CA ARG A 6 3.12 -22.04 12.57
C ARG A 6 3.12 -21.54 11.13
N GLY A 7 2.75 -22.38 10.15
CA GLY A 7 2.63 -21.99 8.73
C GLY A 7 1.55 -20.95 8.45
N THR A 8 0.48 -20.94 9.24
CA THR A 8 -0.61 -19.95 9.13
C THR A 8 -0.35 -18.67 9.92
N ALA A 9 0.69 -18.64 10.75
CA ALA A 9 0.96 -17.51 11.65
C ALA A 9 1.21 -16.17 10.92
N GLY A 10 1.76 -16.21 9.71
CA GLY A 10 2.02 -15.02 8.88
C GLY A 10 0.82 -14.53 8.07
N ILE A 11 -0.19 -15.39 7.85
CA ILE A 11 -1.35 -15.04 7.00
C ILE A 11 -2.16 -13.90 7.62
N GLY A 12 -2.44 -13.97 8.91
CA GLY A 12 -3.24 -12.95 9.61
C GLY A 12 -2.65 -11.53 9.53
N PRO A 13 -1.40 -11.33 9.97
CA PRO A 13 -0.73 -10.03 9.85
C PRO A 13 -0.62 -9.51 8.42
N GLY A 14 -0.31 -10.40 7.46
CA GLY A 14 -0.25 -10.04 6.04
C GLY A 14 -1.59 -9.58 5.48
N LEU A 15 -2.66 -10.34 5.72
CA LEU A 15 -4.02 -9.97 5.31
C LEU A 15 -4.48 -8.67 5.99
N SER A 16 -4.19 -8.48 7.28
CA SER A 16 -4.54 -7.24 7.99
C SER A 16 -3.86 -6.02 7.37
N ALA A 17 -2.60 -6.17 6.95
CA ALA A 17 -1.86 -5.11 6.26
C ALA A 17 -2.44 -4.79 4.87
N MET A 18 -2.86 -5.80 4.13
CA MET A 18 -3.39 -5.66 2.76
C MET A 18 -4.82 -5.14 2.73
N LEU A 19 -5.70 -5.70 3.59
CA LEU A 19 -7.12 -5.33 3.62
C LEU A 19 -7.39 -4.05 4.42
N GLY A 20 -6.39 -3.57 5.20
CA GLY A 20 -6.60 -2.49 6.17
C GLY A 20 -6.98 -1.15 5.54
N ALA A 21 -6.23 -0.67 4.56
CA ALA A 21 -6.47 0.69 4.03
C ALA A 21 -6.50 0.74 2.50
N GLY A 22 -5.77 -0.15 1.84
CA GLY A 22 -5.50 -0.04 0.41
C GLY A 22 -6.75 -0.04 -0.46
N LEU A 23 -7.71 -0.91 -0.17
CA LEU A 23 -8.97 -0.98 -0.90
C LEU A 23 -9.82 0.28 -0.73
N LEU A 24 -9.96 0.79 0.50
CA LEU A 24 -10.75 1.98 0.80
C LEU A 24 -10.22 3.24 0.10
N VAL A 25 -8.89 3.34 -0.03
CA VAL A 25 -8.21 4.48 -0.63
C VAL A 25 -8.28 4.45 -2.16
N ALA A 26 -8.14 3.27 -2.77
CA ALA A 26 -7.94 3.12 -4.22
C ALA A 26 -9.24 3.02 -5.03
N LEU A 27 -10.36 2.65 -4.40
CA LEU A 27 -11.59 2.26 -5.08
C LEU A 27 -12.17 3.35 -5.97
N SER A 28 -12.40 4.54 -5.41
CA SER A 28 -12.98 5.68 -6.13
C SER A 28 -12.05 6.21 -7.24
N PRO A 29 -10.75 6.46 -7.00
CA PRO A 29 -9.84 6.87 -8.05
C PRO A 29 -9.71 5.86 -9.19
N ALA A 30 -9.70 4.56 -8.88
CA ALA A 30 -9.62 3.52 -9.90
C ALA A 30 -10.91 3.41 -10.73
N ALA A 31 -12.08 3.64 -10.10
CA ALA A 31 -13.34 3.75 -10.84
C ALA A 31 -13.39 4.99 -11.75
N ALA A 32 -12.73 6.08 -11.35
CA ALA A 32 -12.63 7.29 -12.18
C ALA A 32 -11.86 7.05 -13.49
N GLU A 33 -10.87 6.15 -13.48
CA GLU A 33 -10.06 5.82 -14.66
C GLU A 33 -10.75 4.84 -15.62
N ALA A 34 -11.52 3.86 -15.11
CA ALA A 34 -11.96 2.72 -15.92
C ALA A 34 -13.45 2.36 -15.78
N GLY A 35 -14.22 3.04 -14.94
CA GLY A 35 -15.61 2.69 -14.69
C GLY A 35 -15.78 1.24 -14.23
N THR A 36 -16.64 0.46 -14.89
CA THR A 36 -16.85 -0.97 -14.57
C THR A 36 -15.65 -1.86 -14.92
N TRP A 37 -14.78 -1.44 -15.84
CA TRP A 37 -13.52 -2.11 -16.17
C TRP A 37 -12.50 -2.10 -15.02
N LEU A 38 -12.75 -1.36 -13.95
CA LEU A 38 -12.01 -1.40 -12.69
C LEU A 38 -11.77 -2.84 -12.21
N LEU A 39 -12.73 -3.78 -12.39
CA LEU A 39 -12.58 -5.17 -11.97
C LEU A 39 -11.45 -5.89 -12.73
N ALA A 40 -11.26 -5.58 -14.01
CA ALA A 40 -10.11 -6.07 -14.78
C ALA A 40 -8.80 -5.45 -14.25
N GLY A 41 -8.82 -4.16 -13.90
CA GLY A 41 -7.72 -3.47 -13.25
C GLY A 41 -7.31 -4.14 -11.93
N VAL A 42 -8.26 -4.58 -11.10
CA VAL A 42 -8.00 -5.33 -9.87
C VAL A 42 -7.24 -6.63 -10.15
N VAL A 43 -7.64 -7.39 -11.18
CA VAL A 43 -6.95 -8.65 -11.54
C VAL A 43 -5.53 -8.39 -12.02
N LEU A 44 -5.31 -7.35 -12.83
CA LEU A 44 -3.96 -6.99 -13.29
C LEU A 44 -3.08 -6.50 -12.13
N ALA A 45 -3.63 -5.71 -11.22
CA ALA A 45 -2.95 -5.27 -10.00
C ALA A 45 -2.53 -6.46 -9.14
N PHE A 46 -3.42 -7.43 -8.96
CA PHE A 46 -3.13 -8.68 -8.24
C PHE A 46 -1.96 -9.43 -8.88
N LEU A 47 -1.93 -9.60 -10.21
CA LEU A 47 -0.85 -10.32 -10.90
C LEU A 47 0.50 -9.62 -10.70
N ALA A 48 0.53 -8.29 -10.83
CA ALA A 48 1.73 -7.49 -10.58
C ALA A 48 2.22 -7.61 -9.12
N ALA A 49 1.30 -7.53 -8.16
CA ALA A 49 1.60 -7.64 -6.74
C ALA A 49 2.03 -9.05 -6.34
N LEU A 50 1.40 -10.10 -6.89
CA LEU A 50 1.77 -11.50 -6.64
C LEU A 50 3.21 -11.78 -7.10
N CYS A 51 3.56 -11.34 -8.31
CA CYS A 51 4.92 -11.49 -8.83
C CYS A 51 5.94 -10.73 -7.96
N SER A 52 5.59 -9.53 -7.49
CA SER A 52 6.42 -8.73 -6.60
C SER A 52 6.58 -9.35 -5.21
N ALA A 53 5.51 -9.98 -4.68
CA ALA A 53 5.55 -10.70 -3.41
C ALA A 53 6.47 -11.94 -3.49
N PHE A 54 6.48 -12.66 -4.61
CA PHE A 54 7.40 -13.75 -4.86
C PHE A 54 8.85 -13.27 -4.88
N SER A 55 9.11 -12.17 -5.59
CA SER A 55 10.43 -11.56 -5.70
C SER A 55 10.98 -11.08 -4.35
N THR A 56 10.15 -10.39 -3.57
CA THR A 56 10.55 -9.91 -2.23
C THR A 56 10.76 -11.03 -1.24
N SER A 57 9.94 -12.10 -1.32
CA SER A 57 10.07 -13.28 -0.46
C SER A 57 11.43 -13.97 -0.62
N ASP A 58 11.92 -14.16 -1.84
CA ASP A 58 13.21 -14.78 -2.09
C ASP A 58 14.37 -13.86 -1.67
N GLN A 59 14.26 -12.56 -1.96
CA GLN A 59 15.29 -11.58 -1.62
C GLN A 59 15.43 -11.36 -0.11
N SER A 60 14.33 -11.31 0.65
CA SER A 60 14.34 -11.12 2.10
C SER A 60 15.06 -12.24 2.84
N ARG A 61 15.09 -13.44 2.28
CA ARG A 61 15.81 -14.60 2.83
C ARG A 61 17.30 -14.52 2.55
N ARG A 62 17.70 -13.90 1.46
CA ARG A 62 19.11 -13.74 1.09
C ARG A 62 19.73 -12.50 1.73
N PHE A 63 18.99 -11.41 1.81
CA PHE A 63 19.43 -10.12 2.33
C PHE A 63 18.63 -9.77 3.58
N ILE A 64 19.17 -10.16 4.73
CA ILE A 64 18.58 -9.87 6.04
C ILE A 64 18.90 -8.43 6.42
N GLY A 65 17.90 -7.62 6.70
CA GLY A 65 18.08 -6.24 7.13
C GLY A 65 16.85 -5.36 6.88
N MET A 66 16.89 -4.15 7.41
CA MET A 66 15.89 -3.13 7.18
C MET A 66 16.02 -2.56 5.76
N GLY A 67 14.91 -2.06 5.20
CA GLY A 67 14.92 -1.34 3.91
C GLY A 67 14.35 -2.10 2.73
N GLY A 68 14.11 -3.42 2.82
CA GLY A 68 13.44 -4.20 1.77
C GLY A 68 14.08 -4.00 0.39
N GLY A 69 13.28 -3.64 -0.62
CA GLY A 69 13.75 -3.46 -2.01
C GLY A 69 14.84 -2.41 -2.19
N TYR A 70 14.99 -1.42 -1.29
CA TYR A 70 16.15 -0.53 -1.29
C TYR A 70 17.45 -1.33 -1.08
N LEU A 71 17.46 -2.17 -0.03
CA LEU A 71 18.60 -3.02 0.30
C LEU A 71 18.93 -3.99 -0.86
N TYR A 72 17.89 -4.63 -1.39
CA TYR A 72 18.03 -5.61 -2.48
C TYR A 72 18.59 -4.97 -3.76
N SER A 73 18.02 -3.82 -4.15
CA SER A 73 18.46 -3.08 -5.34
C SER A 73 19.89 -2.57 -5.18
N ARG A 74 20.26 -2.09 -3.98
CA ARG A 74 21.61 -1.60 -3.71
C ARG A 74 22.66 -2.69 -3.80
N HIS A 75 22.39 -3.88 -3.25
CA HIS A 75 23.34 -5.01 -3.28
C HIS A 75 23.46 -5.64 -4.66
N GLN A 76 22.37 -5.74 -5.41
CA GLN A 76 22.34 -6.49 -6.66
C GLN A 76 22.53 -5.61 -7.92
N LEU A 77 21.97 -4.40 -7.92
CA LEU A 77 22.01 -3.49 -9.06
C LEU A 77 23.03 -2.36 -8.89
N GLY A 78 23.52 -2.15 -7.66
CA GLY A 78 24.50 -1.12 -7.34
C GLY A 78 23.92 0.12 -6.65
N VAL A 79 24.79 1.09 -6.37
CA VAL A 79 24.48 2.26 -5.52
C VAL A 79 23.40 3.14 -6.14
N LEU A 80 23.48 3.44 -7.45
CA LEU A 80 22.58 4.38 -8.12
C LEU A 80 21.15 3.83 -8.20
N PRO A 81 20.89 2.60 -8.72
CA PRO A 81 19.57 2.00 -8.67
C PRO A 81 19.05 1.81 -7.24
N GLY A 82 19.92 1.53 -6.27
CA GLY A 82 19.56 1.47 -4.86
C GLY A 82 18.99 2.80 -4.36
N ARG A 83 19.65 3.92 -4.65
CA ARG A 83 19.16 5.27 -4.29
C ARG A 83 17.83 5.60 -4.95
N MET A 84 17.66 5.25 -6.23
CA MET A 84 16.40 5.43 -6.95
C MET A 84 15.27 4.61 -6.28
N ALA A 85 15.51 3.33 -5.99
CA ALA A 85 14.56 2.48 -5.29
C ALA A 85 14.23 3.00 -3.88
N GLY A 86 15.25 3.46 -3.13
CA GLY A 86 15.08 4.00 -1.78
C GLY A 86 14.26 5.30 -1.77
N SER A 87 14.54 6.23 -2.66
CA SER A 87 13.80 7.49 -2.75
C SER A 87 12.36 7.29 -3.20
N THR A 88 12.10 6.44 -4.19
CA THR A 88 10.73 6.11 -4.62
C THR A 88 9.96 5.37 -3.54
N ALA A 89 10.60 4.46 -2.79
CA ALA A 89 9.98 3.79 -1.64
C ALA A 89 9.65 4.78 -0.52
N LEU A 90 10.58 5.66 -0.19
CA LEU A 90 10.42 6.61 0.91
C LEU A 90 9.27 7.60 0.63
N VAL A 91 9.36 8.31 -0.49
CA VAL A 91 8.35 9.32 -0.87
C VAL A 91 7.01 8.63 -1.18
N GLY A 92 7.02 7.49 -1.89
CA GLY A 92 5.82 6.71 -2.17
C GLY A 92 5.06 6.29 -0.91
N ARG A 93 5.77 5.84 0.13
CA ARG A 93 5.14 5.47 1.41
C ARG A 93 4.67 6.68 2.23
N ILE A 94 5.37 7.82 2.17
CA ILE A 94 4.92 9.07 2.80
C ILE A 94 3.58 9.51 2.19
N VAL A 95 3.52 9.56 0.87
CA VAL A 95 2.32 10.00 0.14
C VAL A 95 1.19 8.96 0.28
N ALA A 96 1.52 7.66 0.33
CA ALA A 96 0.59 6.59 0.65
C ALA A 96 -0.02 6.77 2.06
N GLY A 97 0.81 7.08 3.06
CA GLY A 97 0.35 7.41 4.40
C GLY A 97 -0.62 8.60 4.42
N ALA A 98 -0.34 9.63 3.61
CA ALA A 98 -1.22 10.78 3.45
C ALA A 98 -2.58 10.39 2.84
N ALA A 99 -2.60 9.53 1.82
CA ALA A 99 -3.84 9.02 1.22
C ALA A 99 -4.67 8.22 2.24
N ILE A 100 -4.02 7.35 3.03
CA ILE A 100 -4.67 6.58 4.10
C ILE A 100 -5.25 7.53 5.17
N ALA A 101 -4.48 8.52 5.61
CA ALA A 101 -4.93 9.48 6.61
C ALA A 101 -6.10 10.34 6.10
N GLY A 102 -6.05 10.77 4.83
CA GLY A 102 -7.15 11.49 4.20
C GLY A 102 -8.43 10.64 4.10
N THR A 103 -8.29 9.35 3.80
CA THR A 103 -9.43 8.41 3.79
C THR A 103 -9.98 8.20 5.20
N PHE A 104 -9.13 8.09 6.23
CA PHE A 104 -9.60 8.11 7.62
C PHE A 104 -10.47 9.35 7.89
N GLY A 105 -10.00 10.53 7.49
CA GLY A 105 -10.76 11.78 7.65
C GLY A 105 -12.10 11.75 6.95
N ALA A 106 -12.16 11.27 5.72
CA ALA A 106 -13.39 11.20 4.92
C ALA A 106 -14.45 10.25 5.52
N TYR A 107 -14.03 9.13 6.11
CA TYR A 107 -14.95 8.15 6.70
C TYR A 107 -15.34 8.46 8.14
N VAL A 108 -14.41 9.00 8.96
CA VAL A 108 -14.59 9.11 10.42
C VAL A 108 -14.99 10.53 10.83
N VAL A 109 -14.43 11.55 10.18
CA VAL A 109 -14.67 12.96 10.53
C VAL A 109 -14.93 13.77 9.25
N PRO A 110 -16.03 13.49 8.52
CA PRO A 110 -16.28 14.10 7.21
C PRO A 110 -16.43 15.63 7.24
N GLN A 111 -16.73 16.22 8.41
CA GLN A 111 -16.81 17.67 8.58
C GLN A 111 -15.43 18.36 8.53
N TYR A 112 -14.38 17.69 8.98
CA TYR A 112 -13.01 18.21 9.03
C TYR A 112 -11.97 17.17 8.58
N PRO A 113 -12.06 16.65 7.34
CA PRO A 113 -11.27 15.48 6.91
C PRO A 113 -9.78 15.75 6.91
N VAL A 114 -9.33 16.94 6.51
CA VAL A 114 -7.92 17.33 6.49
C VAL A 114 -7.35 17.45 7.91
N VAL A 115 -8.10 18.06 8.83
CA VAL A 115 -7.67 18.17 10.23
C VAL A 115 -7.55 16.79 10.86
N ALA A 116 -8.53 15.93 10.64
CA ALA A 116 -8.50 14.54 11.10
C ALA A 116 -7.29 13.77 10.53
N ALA A 117 -6.99 13.96 9.23
CA ALA A 117 -5.82 13.35 8.59
C ALA A 117 -4.49 13.78 9.22
N ILE A 118 -4.33 15.07 9.52
CA ILE A 118 -3.15 15.60 10.19
C ILE A 118 -3.04 15.02 11.61
N VAL A 119 -4.11 15.09 12.39
CA VAL A 119 -4.13 14.62 13.77
C VAL A 119 -3.80 13.13 13.86
N VAL A 120 -4.47 12.30 13.03
CA VAL A 120 -4.24 10.84 13.05
C VAL A 120 -2.82 10.48 12.63
N SER A 121 -2.22 11.24 11.71
CA SER A 121 -0.82 11.04 11.28
C SER A 121 0.16 11.33 12.41
N LEU A 122 -0.07 12.40 13.17
CA LEU A 122 0.77 12.76 14.33
C LEU A 122 0.58 11.75 15.48
N VAL A 123 -0.66 11.34 15.77
CA VAL A 123 -0.94 10.30 16.78
C VAL A 123 -0.24 9.00 16.44
N ALA A 124 -0.31 8.56 15.17
CA ALA A 124 0.36 7.35 14.70
C ALA A 124 1.90 7.48 14.79
N ALA A 125 2.46 8.67 14.50
CA ALA A 125 3.88 8.93 14.64
C ALA A 125 4.35 8.86 16.11
N VAL A 126 3.59 9.43 17.00
CA VAL A 126 3.86 9.36 18.44
C VAL A 126 3.79 7.90 18.91
N ALA A 127 2.76 7.15 18.52
CA ALA A 127 2.64 5.74 18.85
C ALA A 127 3.85 4.92 18.33
N ASP A 128 4.29 5.12 17.09
CA ASP A 128 5.47 4.45 16.54
C ASP A 128 6.76 4.88 17.27
N ALA A 129 6.92 6.16 17.64
CA ALA A 129 8.06 6.66 18.40
C ALA A 129 8.14 6.06 19.82
N PHE A 130 7.00 5.77 20.43
CA PHE A 130 6.92 5.03 21.69
C PHE A 130 7.14 3.52 21.54
N GLY A 131 7.32 3.03 20.30
CA GLY A 131 7.52 1.61 20.01
C GLY A 131 6.24 0.79 20.13
N VAL A 132 5.06 1.41 20.03
CA VAL A 132 3.78 0.71 20.05
C VAL A 132 3.70 -0.22 18.82
N ARG A 133 3.67 -1.51 19.11
CA ARG A 133 3.46 -2.56 18.09
C ARG A 133 2.17 -3.29 18.43
N PRO A 134 1.21 -3.36 17.49
CA PRO A 134 0.00 -4.13 17.72
C PRO A 134 0.36 -5.58 18.09
N SER A 135 -0.17 -6.08 19.18
CA SER A 135 -0.01 -7.48 19.53
C SER A 135 -0.67 -8.36 18.45
N ARG A 136 -0.25 -9.62 18.36
CA ARG A 136 -0.86 -10.58 17.42
C ARG A 136 -2.38 -10.68 17.59
N GLY A 137 -2.86 -10.63 18.85
CA GLY A 137 -4.30 -10.64 19.13
C GLY A 137 -5.02 -9.42 18.58
N VAL A 138 -4.45 -8.22 18.76
CA VAL A 138 -5.00 -6.97 18.20
C VAL A 138 -5.01 -7.01 16.67
N THR A 139 -3.93 -7.48 16.04
CA THR A 139 -3.87 -7.60 14.58
C THR A 139 -4.95 -8.55 14.04
N ILE A 140 -5.17 -9.69 14.69
CA ILE A 140 -6.22 -10.63 14.31
C ILE A 140 -7.61 -10.02 14.55
N ALA A 141 -7.82 -9.30 15.65
CA ALA A 141 -9.09 -8.63 15.93
C ALA A 141 -9.40 -7.56 14.87
N VAL A 142 -8.42 -6.73 14.49
CA VAL A 142 -8.54 -5.75 13.40
C VAL A 142 -8.90 -6.44 12.09
N LEU A 143 -8.23 -7.55 11.75
CA LEU A 143 -8.53 -8.32 10.54
C LEU A 143 -9.96 -8.86 10.55
N VAL A 144 -10.39 -9.46 11.66
CA VAL A 144 -11.75 -10.01 11.77
C VAL A 144 -12.80 -8.91 11.64
N VAL A 145 -12.63 -7.80 12.33
CA VAL A 145 -13.54 -6.64 12.24
C VAL A 145 -13.61 -6.12 10.81
N THR A 146 -12.46 -6.00 10.14
CA THR A 146 -12.41 -5.53 8.75
C THR A 146 -13.11 -6.52 7.80
N ILE A 147 -12.84 -7.82 7.90
CA ILE A 147 -13.46 -8.84 7.04
C ILE A 147 -14.97 -8.90 7.28
N VAL A 148 -15.42 -8.90 8.54
CA VAL A 148 -16.85 -8.93 8.88
C VAL A 148 -17.55 -7.66 8.37
N GLY A 149 -16.93 -6.49 8.55
CA GLY A 149 -17.49 -5.24 8.02
C GLY A 149 -17.59 -5.22 6.49
N MET A 150 -16.57 -5.72 5.79
CA MET A 150 -16.59 -5.84 4.32
C MET A 150 -17.63 -6.87 3.85
N ALA A 151 -17.73 -8.01 4.54
CA ALA A 151 -18.73 -9.04 4.24
C ALA A 151 -20.18 -8.51 4.46
N MET A 152 -20.39 -7.79 5.56
CA MET A 152 -21.67 -7.10 5.81
C MET A 152 -21.99 -6.11 4.69
N PHE A 153 -21.04 -5.27 4.29
CA PHE A 153 -21.19 -4.34 3.19
C PHE A 153 -21.60 -5.05 1.89
N VAL A 154 -20.87 -6.10 1.52
CA VAL A 154 -21.16 -6.88 0.30
C VAL A 154 -22.55 -7.51 0.37
N ALA A 155 -22.92 -8.09 1.51
CA ALA A 155 -24.23 -8.71 1.68
C ALA A 155 -25.37 -7.69 1.52
N VAL A 156 -25.25 -6.52 2.14
CA VAL A 156 -26.27 -5.44 2.04
C VAL A 156 -26.34 -4.91 0.62
N ALA A 157 -25.19 -4.64 -0.01
CA ALA A 157 -25.15 -4.08 -1.37
C ALA A 157 -25.76 -5.01 -2.42
N PHE A 158 -25.66 -6.33 -2.29
CA PHE A 158 -26.30 -7.25 -3.21
C PHE A 158 -27.73 -7.67 -2.80
N ALA A 159 -28.12 -7.49 -1.54
CA ALA A 159 -29.48 -7.79 -1.09
C ALA A 159 -30.51 -6.71 -1.50
N ILE A 160 -30.05 -5.50 -1.78
CA ILE A 160 -30.91 -4.34 -2.09
C ILE A 160 -30.71 -3.94 -3.54
N ALA A 161 -31.81 -3.71 -4.25
CA ALA A 161 -31.76 -3.27 -5.64
C ALA A 161 -31.04 -1.91 -5.77
N PRO A 162 -30.15 -1.74 -6.76
CA PRO A 162 -29.48 -0.49 -6.96
C PRO A 162 -30.44 0.62 -7.37
N PRO A 163 -30.16 1.89 -7.03
CA PRO A 163 -30.94 3.01 -7.49
C PRO A 163 -30.87 3.12 -9.04
N PRO A 164 -31.90 3.69 -9.68
CA PRO A 164 -31.91 3.83 -11.12
C PRO A 164 -30.66 4.58 -11.63
N PRO A 165 -30.11 4.17 -12.79
CA PRO A 165 -28.94 4.84 -13.37
C PRO A 165 -29.28 6.31 -13.65
N LEU A 166 -28.36 7.20 -13.32
CA LEU A 166 -28.49 8.60 -13.72
C LEU A 166 -28.22 8.71 -15.23
N PRO A 167 -28.96 9.57 -15.96
CA PRO A 167 -28.57 9.97 -17.30
C PRO A 167 -27.26 10.78 -17.18
N VAL A 168 -26.13 10.16 -17.52
CA VAL A 168 -24.80 10.76 -17.33
C VAL A 168 -24.28 11.18 -18.70
N PRO A 169 -23.80 12.42 -18.88
CA PRO A 169 -23.02 12.81 -20.07
C PRO A 169 -21.77 11.94 -20.22
N THR A 170 -21.36 11.68 -21.46
CA THR A 170 -20.23 10.78 -21.81
C THR A 170 -18.87 11.24 -21.29
N ASP A 171 -18.72 12.48 -20.88
CA ASP A 171 -17.43 13.11 -20.50
C ASP A 171 -17.18 13.17 -18.99
N ILE A 172 -17.93 12.40 -18.19
CA ILE A 172 -17.76 12.38 -16.72
C ILE A 172 -16.83 11.23 -16.31
N PRO A 173 -15.95 11.43 -15.29
CA PRO A 173 -15.13 10.38 -14.72
C PRO A 173 -15.97 9.15 -14.32
N GLY A 174 -15.41 7.96 -14.55
CA GLY A 174 -16.11 6.71 -14.22
C GLY A 174 -17.06 6.18 -15.30
N THR A 175 -17.08 6.78 -16.50
CA THR A 175 -17.64 6.14 -17.68
C THR A 175 -16.80 4.93 -18.07
N ASP A 176 -17.45 3.92 -18.65
CA ASP A 176 -16.76 2.67 -19.01
C ASP A 176 -15.73 2.90 -20.10
N ASP A 177 -14.47 2.88 -19.73
CA ASP A 177 -13.32 3.02 -20.62
C ASP A 177 -12.31 1.90 -20.38
N ALA A 178 -12.21 0.99 -21.34
CA ALA A 178 -11.24 -0.10 -21.29
C ALA A 178 -9.79 0.41 -21.41
N SER A 179 -9.55 1.61 -21.98
CA SER A 179 -8.21 2.20 -22.06
C SER A 179 -7.66 2.59 -20.68
N GLY A 180 -8.53 2.89 -19.70
CA GLY A 180 -8.20 3.22 -18.34
C GLY A 180 -7.80 2.03 -17.45
N VAL A 181 -7.95 0.78 -17.94
CA VAL A 181 -7.71 -0.43 -17.12
C VAL A 181 -6.30 -0.49 -16.53
N LEU A 182 -5.27 -0.08 -17.26
CA LEU A 182 -3.90 -0.08 -16.76
C LEU A 182 -3.68 1.00 -15.69
N ALA A 183 -4.29 2.18 -15.84
CA ALA A 183 -4.25 3.22 -14.82
C ALA A 183 -4.99 2.78 -13.55
N ALA A 184 -6.19 2.21 -13.70
CA ALA A 184 -6.95 1.61 -12.60
C ALA A 184 -6.17 0.48 -11.91
N ALA A 185 -5.47 -0.37 -12.68
CA ALA A 185 -4.58 -1.40 -12.11
C ALA A 185 -3.45 -0.80 -11.28
N GLY A 186 -2.88 0.32 -11.71
CA GLY A 186 -1.87 1.04 -10.95
C GLY A 186 -2.38 1.53 -9.60
N LEU A 187 -3.57 2.12 -9.57
CA LEU A 187 -4.22 2.58 -8.35
C LEU A 187 -4.60 1.41 -7.44
N MET A 188 -5.20 0.35 -8.00
CA MET A 188 -5.60 -0.85 -7.25
C MET A 188 -4.41 -1.68 -6.78
N PHE A 189 -3.22 -1.53 -7.39
CA PHE A 189 -1.99 -2.17 -6.92
C PHE A 189 -1.71 -1.83 -5.45
N PHE A 190 -2.07 -0.63 -5.04
CA PHE A 190 -1.93 -0.19 -3.65
C PHE A 190 -2.74 -1.05 -2.68
N GLY A 191 -3.89 -1.56 -3.10
CA GLY A 191 -4.73 -2.46 -2.30
C GLY A 191 -4.09 -3.81 -1.98
N PHE A 192 -3.08 -4.19 -2.75
CA PHE A 192 -2.33 -5.43 -2.55
C PHE A 192 -1.00 -5.23 -1.82
N LEU A 193 -0.61 -3.98 -1.50
CA LEU A 193 0.58 -3.70 -0.71
C LEU A 193 0.35 -4.09 0.76
N GLY A 194 1.39 -4.59 1.40
CA GLY A 194 1.30 -5.10 2.77
C GLY A 194 1.92 -6.50 2.91
N PHE A 195 2.10 -7.23 1.81
CA PHE A 195 2.84 -8.50 1.83
C PHE A 195 4.29 -8.33 2.34
N GLU A 196 4.86 -7.13 2.22
CA GLU A 196 6.19 -6.81 2.74
C GLU A 196 6.31 -7.04 4.25
N HIS A 197 5.23 -6.93 5.02
CA HIS A 197 5.25 -7.21 6.45
C HIS A 197 5.53 -8.69 6.76
N VAL A 198 5.26 -9.58 5.81
CA VAL A 198 5.53 -11.01 5.93
C VAL A 198 6.82 -11.38 5.20
N THR A 199 7.14 -10.69 4.10
CA THR A 199 8.30 -11.01 3.26
C THR A 199 9.57 -10.26 3.64
N SER A 200 9.50 -9.14 4.36
CA SER A 200 10.66 -8.30 4.75
C SER A 200 10.85 -8.21 6.27
N SER A 201 10.71 -9.31 6.98
CA SER A 201 11.04 -9.34 8.41
C SER A 201 12.55 -9.17 8.62
N THR A 202 12.94 -8.41 9.63
CA THR A 202 14.35 -8.24 10.05
C THR A 202 14.95 -9.51 10.65
N GLU A 203 14.08 -10.41 11.07
CA GLU A 203 14.40 -11.76 11.56
C GLU A 203 13.72 -12.76 10.61
N GLN A 204 14.37 -13.88 10.33
CA GLN A 204 13.77 -14.94 9.51
C GLN A 204 12.62 -15.62 10.28
N GLU A 205 11.50 -14.91 10.44
CA GLU A 205 10.33 -15.43 11.16
C GLU A 205 9.65 -16.59 10.42
N TYR A 206 9.77 -16.62 9.09
CA TYR A 206 9.07 -17.58 8.24
C TYR A 206 10.03 -18.37 7.34
N SER A 207 9.89 -19.69 7.34
CA SER A 207 10.63 -20.58 6.43
C SER A 207 10.10 -20.44 4.98
N ALA A 208 10.94 -20.83 4.00
CA ALA A 208 10.54 -20.89 2.60
C ALA A 208 9.25 -21.69 2.36
N ARG A 209 9.07 -22.79 3.09
CA ARG A 209 7.89 -23.64 2.99
C ARG A 209 6.63 -22.93 3.48
N GLN A 210 6.76 -22.14 4.55
CA GLN A 210 5.65 -21.34 5.08
C GLN A 210 5.26 -20.22 4.12
N LEU A 211 6.23 -19.50 3.56
CA LEU A 211 5.99 -18.42 2.60
C LEU A 211 5.38 -18.94 1.29
N ARG A 212 5.73 -20.16 0.85
CA ARG A 212 5.12 -20.80 -0.33
C ARG A 212 3.60 -20.98 -0.21
N VAL A 213 3.08 -21.14 1.00
CA VAL A 213 1.64 -21.29 1.25
C VAL A 213 1.03 -19.94 1.62
N ALA A 214 1.69 -19.19 2.50
CA ALA A 214 1.15 -17.95 3.04
C ALA A 214 0.92 -16.88 1.96
N ILE A 215 1.91 -16.68 1.05
CA ILE A 215 1.81 -15.63 0.03
C ILE A 215 0.63 -15.87 -0.93
N PRO A 216 0.49 -17.02 -1.60
CA PRO A 216 -0.67 -17.24 -2.48
C PRO A 216 -2.01 -17.15 -1.74
N VAL A 217 -2.11 -17.69 -0.52
CA VAL A 217 -3.36 -17.66 0.26
C VAL A 217 -3.74 -16.22 0.62
N MET A 218 -2.79 -15.40 1.08
CA MET A 218 -3.05 -14.00 1.40
C MET A 218 -3.45 -13.21 0.15
N MET A 219 -2.72 -13.38 -0.94
CA MET A 219 -2.95 -12.66 -2.19
C MET A 219 -4.31 -13.02 -2.82
N VAL A 220 -4.66 -14.32 -2.87
CA VAL A 220 -5.96 -14.77 -3.38
C VAL A 220 -7.10 -14.33 -2.45
N GLY A 221 -6.89 -14.41 -1.14
CA GLY A 221 -7.87 -13.91 -0.17
C GLY A 221 -8.14 -12.41 -0.33
N THR A 222 -7.08 -11.61 -0.49
CA THR A 222 -7.20 -10.17 -0.77
C THR A 222 -7.89 -9.91 -2.10
N LEU A 223 -7.54 -10.66 -3.16
CA LEU A 223 -8.22 -10.55 -4.47
C LEU A 223 -9.72 -10.80 -4.34
N ALA A 224 -10.12 -11.87 -3.65
CA ALA A 224 -11.52 -12.22 -3.47
C ALA A 224 -12.30 -11.11 -2.75
N VAL A 225 -11.75 -10.59 -1.65
CA VAL A 225 -12.38 -9.47 -0.91
C VAL A 225 -12.42 -8.21 -1.76
N THR A 226 -11.33 -7.88 -2.46
CA THR A 226 -11.26 -6.68 -3.29
C THR A 226 -12.26 -6.74 -4.45
N LEU A 227 -12.38 -7.86 -5.14
CA LEU A 227 -13.37 -8.06 -6.20
C LEU A 227 -14.80 -8.00 -5.66
N ALA A 228 -15.08 -8.64 -4.53
CA ALA A 228 -16.41 -8.62 -3.92
C ALA A 228 -16.83 -7.21 -3.52
N VAL A 229 -15.95 -6.47 -2.84
CA VAL A 229 -16.26 -5.09 -2.39
C VAL A 229 -16.35 -4.12 -3.57
N SER A 230 -15.42 -4.22 -4.54
CA SER A 230 -15.46 -3.39 -5.75
C SER A 230 -16.72 -3.65 -6.58
N GLY A 231 -17.08 -4.94 -6.75
CA GLY A 231 -18.30 -5.34 -7.44
C GLY A 231 -19.56 -4.85 -6.73
N ALA A 232 -19.61 -4.96 -5.41
CA ALA A 232 -20.72 -4.47 -4.58
C ALA A 232 -20.87 -2.94 -4.66
N ALA A 233 -19.77 -2.20 -4.61
CA ALA A 233 -19.76 -0.75 -4.74
C ALA A 233 -20.23 -0.31 -6.16
N LEU A 234 -19.72 -0.97 -7.20
CA LEU A 234 -20.16 -0.75 -8.58
C LEU A 234 -21.65 -1.09 -8.78
N HIS A 235 -22.12 -2.17 -8.15
CA HIS A 235 -23.55 -2.56 -8.21
C HIS A 235 -24.45 -1.47 -7.68
N GLN A 236 -24.11 -0.86 -6.54
CA GLN A 236 -24.94 0.17 -5.89
C GLN A 236 -24.78 1.57 -6.48
N LEU A 237 -23.55 1.97 -6.83
CA LEU A 237 -23.28 3.35 -7.25
C LEU A 237 -23.17 3.50 -8.76
N GLY A 238 -22.78 2.43 -9.47
CA GLY A 238 -22.30 2.55 -10.85
C GLY A 238 -20.96 3.27 -10.93
N GLY A 239 -20.31 3.26 -12.11
CA GLY A 239 -18.99 3.87 -12.31
C GLY A 239 -18.92 5.35 -11.94
N PRO A 240 -19.80 6.21 -12.49
CA PRO A 240 -19.71 7.66 -12.27
C PRO A 240 -19.92 8.13 -10.82
N ARG A 241 -20.90 7.55 -10.11
CA ARG A 241 -21.13 7.90 -8.70
C ARG A 241 -19.95 7.40 -7.83
N LEU A 242 -19.46 6.20 -8.13
CA LEU A 242 -18.31 5.62 -7.44
C LEU A 242 -17.04 6.46 -7.63
N ALA A 243 -16.80 6.93 -8.85
CA ALA A 243 -15.65 7.77 -9.20
C ALA A 243 -15.59 9.09 -8.43
N LEU A 244 -16.76 9.67 -8.13
CA LEU A 244 -16.89 10.97 -7.44
C LEU A 244 -17.02 10.85 -5.92
N SER A 245 -17.16 9.64 -5.38
CA SER A 245 -17.39 9.40 -3.96
C SER A 245 -16.11 9.56 -3.14
N PRO A 246 -16.07 10.41 -2.11
CA PRO A 246 -14.96 10.49 -1.17
C PRO A 246 -14.95 9.33 -0.15
N ALA A 247 -16.11 8.69 0.07
CA ALA A 247 -16.28 7.58 0.99
C ALA A 247 -17.17 6.49 0.38
N PRO A 248 -16.66 5.73 -0.64
CA PRO A 248 -17.47 4.86 -1.50
C PRO A 248 -18.39 3.88 -0.77
N LEU A 249 -17.93 3.27 0.33
CA LEU A 249 -18.72 2.29 1.06
C LEU A 249 -19.86 2.95 1.84
N MET A 250 -19.65 4.18 2.34
CA MET A 250 -20.67 4.97 3.02
C MET A 250 -21.78 5.39 2.03
N ASP A 251 -21.37 5.89 0.86
CA ASP A 251 -22.29 6.35 -0.17
C ASP A 251 -23.05 5.18 -0.80
N ALA A 252 -22.43 4.02 -0.94
CA ALA A 252 -23.12 2.80 -1.39
C ALA A 252 -24.14 2.30 -0.36
N LEU A 253 -23.86 2.38 0.94
CA LEU A 253 -24.84 2.07 1.98
C LEU A 253 -26.00 3.08 1.98
N ALA A 254 -25.73 4.36 1.71
CA ALA A 254 -26.77 5.37 1.55
C ALA A 254 -27.65 5.09 0.32
N ALA A 255 -27.03 4.70 -0.80
CA ALA A 255 -27.75 4.33 -2.02
C ALA A 255 -28.64 3.08 -1.83
N ALA A 256 -28.23 2.17 -0.96
CA ALA A 256 -28.99 0.99 -0.54
C ALA A 256 -30.00 1.27 0.59
N ASP A 257 -30.27 2.52 0.93
CA ASP A 257 -31.17 2.92 2.05
C ASP A 257 -30.79 2.27 3.40
N ALA A 258 -29.50 1.96 3.60
CA ALA A 258 -28.96 1.32 4.79
C ALA A 258 -28.19 2.31 5.68
N LEU A 259 -28.72 3.52 5.88
CA LEU A 259 -28.08 4.60 6.64
C LEU A 259 -27.72 4.21 8.08
N SER A 260 -28.51 3.33 8.70
CA SER A 260 -28.26 2.81 10.06
C SER A 260 -26.93 2.06 10.19
N LEU A 261 -26.37 1.54 9.11
CA LEU A 261 -25.08 0.81 9.08
C LEU A 261 -23.87 1.72 8.83
N GLN A 262 -24.08 2.98 8.43
CA GLN A 262 -22.99 3.91 8.19
C GLN A 262 -22.07 4.13 9.40
N PRO A 263 -22.57 4.32 10.64
CA PRO A 263 -21.68 4.47 11.80
C PRO A 263 -20.79 3.24 12.05
N LEU A 264 -21.35 2.05 11.81
CA LEU A 264 -20.57 0.80 11.92
C LEU A 264 -19.49 0.75 10.86
N MET A 265 -19.82 1.10 9.61
CA MET A 265 -18.85 1.14 8.51
C MET A 265 -17.77 2.20 8.73
N ALA A 266 -18.12 3.37 9.29
CA ALA A 266 -17.14 4.38 9.69
C ALA A 266 -16.16 3.84 10.74
N GLY A 267 -16.65 3.08 11.72
CA GLY A 267 -15.83 2.41 12.70
C GLY A 267 -14.88 1.38 12.09
N VAL A 268 -15.38 0.54 11.18
CA VAL A 268 -14.58 -0.44 10.43
C VAL A 268 -13.49 0.25 9.62
N ALA A 269 -13.85 1.29 8.86
CA ALA A 269 -12.91 2.05 8.05
C ALA A 269 -11.87 2.79 8.92
N GLY A 270 -12.28 3.34 10.06
CA GLY A 270 -11.39 3.99 11.01
C GLY A 270 -10.34 3.03 11.58
N ILE A 271 -10.76 1.84 12.01
CA ILE A 271 -9.86 0.80 12.53
C ILE A 271 -8.90 0.31 11.43
N ALA A 272 -9.41 0.06 10.24
CA ALA A 272 -8.64 -0.43 9.11
C ALA A 272 -7.58 0.60 8.66
N THR A 273 -7.97 1.86 8.49
CA THR A 273 -7.07 2.94 8.05
C THR A 273 -6.05 3.32 9.13
N MET A 274 -6.43 3.34 10.42
CA MET A 274 -5.49 3.57 11.52
C MET A 274 -4.40 2.48 11.56
N SER A 275 -4.79 1.21 11.43
CA SER A 275 -3.85 0.09 11.38
C SER A 275 -2.91 0.22 10.18
N GLY A 276 -3.44 0.54 8.98
CA GLY A 276 -2.65 0.77 7.78
C GLY A 276 -1.67 1.94 7.92
N LEU A 277 -2.09 3.03 8.56
CA LEU A 277 -1.26 4.21 8.80
C LEU A 277 -0.09 3.93 9.74
N LEU A 278 -0.33 3.20 10.84
CA LEU A 278 0.74 2.75 11.75
C LEU A 278 1.77 1.90 11.01
N MET A 279 1.33 0.98 10.17
CA MET A 279 2.21 0.15 9.34
C MET A 279 2.99 0.97 8.32
N ALA A 280 2.37 1.97 7.69
CA ALA A 280 3.02 2.87 6.74
C ALA A 280 4.12 3.69 7.41
N ILE A 281 3.85 4.32 8.56
CA ILE A 281 4.83 5.11 9.32
C ILE A 281 6.01 4.22 9.76
N GLY A 282 5.74 3.05 10.30
CA GLY A 282 6.79 2.09 10.65
C GLY A 282 7.63 1.66 9.44
N SER A 283 7.03 1.54 8.27
CA SER A 283 7.73 1.21 7.02
C SER A 283 8.61 2.36 6.51
N ILE A 284 8.12 3.61 6.58
CA ILE A 284 8.89 4.82 6.28
C ILE A 284 10.12 4.89 7.19
N ARG A 285 9.92 4.75 8.51
CA ARG A 285 11.00 4.76 9.49
C ARG A 285 12.07 3.69 9.21
N ARG A 286 11.66 2.46 8.90
CA ARG A 286 12.61 1.38 8.53
C ARG A 286 13.38 1.70 7.26
N THR A 287 12.75 2.30 6.26
CA THR A 287 13.41 2.74 5.03
C THR A 287 14.42 3.84 5.32
N LEU A 288 14.05 4.85 6.13
CA LEU A 288 14.97 5.91 6.58
C LEU A 288 16.16 5.33 7.35
N GLY A 289 15.94 4.40 8.28
CA GLY A 289 17.00 3.72 9.01
C GLY A 289 17.98 3.01 8.09
N ALA A 290 17.48 2.22 7.15
CA ALA A 290 18.33 1.54 6.17
C ALA A 290 19.12 2.51 5.28
N MET A 291 18.51 3.60 4.83
CA MET A 291 19.20 4.62 4.04
C MET A 291 20.25 5.37 4.87
N ALA A 292 20.02 5.54 6.17
CA ALA A 292 20.98 6.18 7.09
C ALA A 292 22.18 5.28 7.38
N GLU A 293 22.00 3.96 7.49
CA GLU A 293 23.10 2.99 7.62
C GLU A 293 24.09 3.08 6.43
N PHE A 294 23.59 3.36 5.23
CA PHE A 294 24.42 3.55 4.04
C PHE A 294 24.80 5.01 3.77
N SER A 295 24.52 5.92 4.69
CA SER A 295 24.80 7.36 4.56
C SER A 295 24.13 8.04 3.34
N ASP A 296 23.01 7.50 2.86
CA ASP A 296 22.20 8.13 1.82
C ASP A 296 21.24 9.21 2.38
N VAL A 297 20.99 9.16 3.70
CA VAL A 297 20.34 10.21 4.51
C VAL A 297 21.16 10.43 5.81
N PRO A 298 20.92 11.48 6.59
CA PRO A 298 21.69 11.76 7.79
C PRO A 298 21.76 10.57 8.74
N PRO A 299 22.97 10.17 9.21
CA PRO A 299 23.15 9.00 10.08
C PRO A 299 22.40 9.08 11.42
N SER A 300 22.06 10.28 11.88
CA SER A 300 21.25 10.49 13.10
C SER A 300 19.88 9.78 13.05
N LEU A 301 19.36 9.50 11.87
CA LEU A 301 18.08 8.79 11.68
C LEU A 301 18.21 7.27 11.89
N ALA A 302 19.43 6.71 11.89
CA ALA A 302 19.68 5.31 12.22
C ALA A 302 19.78 5.06 13.75
N ILE A 303 19.90 6.09 14.57
CA ILE A 303 20.09 5.95 16.02
C ILE A 303 18.84 5.34 16.66
N VAL A 304 18.99 4.13 17.17
CA VAL A 304 17.93 3.39 17.85
C VAL A 304 18.01 3.69 19.36
N GLY A 305 16.93 4.19 19.92
CA GLY A 305 16.81 4.46 21.34
C GLY A 305 16.56 3.21 22.19
N SER A 306 16.41 3.39 23.51
CA SER A 306 16.17 2.30 24.48
C SER A 306 14.92 1.46 24.21
N ARG A 307 13.97 1.97 23.42
CA ARG A 307 12.74 1.28 23.02
C ARG A 307 12.87 0.45 21.74
N GLY A 308 14.07 0.31 21.19
CA GLY A 308 14.30 -0.43 19.93
C GLY A 308 13.78 0.28 18.68
N VAL A 309 13.50 1.58 18.74
CA VAL A 309 13.02 2.43 17.65
C VAL A 309 13.82 3.73 17.57
N SER A 310 13.97 4.25 16.33
CA SER A 310 14.49 5.60 16.13
C SER A 310 13.34 6.60 16.24
N ALA A 311 13.22 7.25 17.40
CA ALA A 311 12.19 8.25 17.64
C ALA A 311 12.29 9.47 16.68
N PRO A 312 13.49 10.01 16.35
CA PRO A 312 13.60 11.08 15.34
C PRO A 312 13.06 10.65 13.98
N ALA A 313 13.37 9.42 13.52
CA ALA A 313 12.87 8.92 12.25
C ALA A 313 11.34 8.69 12.29
N ALA A 314 10.77 8.24 13.41
CA ALA A 314 9.33 8.08 13.59
C ALA A 314 8.58 9.41 13.51
N ILE A 315 9.06 10.42 14.25
CA ILE A 315 8.47 11.76 14.27
C ILE A 315 8.57 12.40 12.88
N LEU A 316 9.74 12.32 12.24
CA LEU A 316 9.95 12.84 10.89
C LEU A 316 9.00 12.16 9.89
N SER A 317 8.82 10.84 10.00
CA SER A 317 7.90 10.07 9.15
C SER A 317 6.46 10.58 9.28
N GLY A 318 5.98 10.74 10.50
CA GLY A 318 4.62 11.21 10.73
C GLY A 318 4.41 12.67 10.36
N ALA A 319 5.39 13.54 10.63
CA ALA A 319 5.35 14.94 10.20
C ALA A 319 5.30 15.05 8.66
N ALA A 320 6.12 14.26 7.95
CA ALA A 320 6.10 14.22 6.50
C ALA A 320 4.75 13.74 5.94
N VAL A 321 4.15 12.71 6.57
CA VAL A 321 2.80 12.22 6.21
C VAL A 321 1.75 13.31 6.48
N ALA A 322 1.80 13.98 7.62
CA ALA A 322 0.86 15.05 7.98
C ALA A 322 0.94 16.23 6.99
N VAL A 323 2.16 16.65 6.63
CA VAL A 323 2.38 17.71 5.62
C VAL A 323 1.83 17.27 4.26
N ALA A 324 2.12 16.04 3.83
CA ALA A 324 1.59 15.52 2.57
C ALA A 324 0.05 15.45 2.58
N ALA A 325 -0.57 15.06 3.71
CA ALA A 325 -2.03 15.03 3.87
C ALA A 325 -2.67 16.43 3.89
N ALA A 326 -1.93 17.45 4.32
CA ALA A 326 -2.39 18.84 4.25
C ALA A 326 -2.30 19.44 2.83
N LEU A 327 -1.35 18.97 2.01
CA LEU A 327 -1.07 19.53 0.67
C LEU A 327 -1.75 18.79 -0.47
N LEU A 328 -2.04 17.48 -0.30
CA LEU A 328 -2.58 16.61 -1.35
C LEU A 328 -3.96 16.11 -0.96
N ASN A 329 -4.89 16.14 -1.90
CA ASN A 329 -6.15 15.42 -1.71
C ASN A 329 -5.93 13.88 -1.87
N PRO A 330 -6.79 13.03 -1.27
CA PRO A 330 -6.61 11.58 -1.28
C PRO A 330 -6.46 10.96 -2.68
N PRO A 331 -7.24 11.33 -3.73
CA PRO A 331 -7.05 10.82 -5.09
C PRO A 331 -5.70 11.17 -5.71
N GLN A 332 -5.20 12.38 -5.51
CA GLN A 332 -3.86 12.78 -5.99
C GLN A 332 -2.77 12.04 -5.23
N ALA A 333 -2.91 11.94 -3.92
CA ALA A 333 -1.95 11.23 -3.07
C ALA A 333 -1.81 9.77 -3.48
N ILE A 334 -2.93 9.05 -3.69
CA ILE A 334 -2.87 7.64 -4.09
C ILE A 334 -2.26 7.46 -5.48
N GLY A 335 -2.56 8.35 -6.43
CA GLY A 335 -1.99 8.30 -7.79
C GLY A 335 -0.47 8.46 -7.79
N VAL A 336 0.05 9.45 -7.05
CA VAL A 336 1.50 9.66 -6.88
C VAL A 336 2.13 8.47 -6.13
N ALA A 337 1.51 8.00 -5.04
CA ALA A 337 2.02 6.88 -4.25
C ALA A 337 2.09 5.59 -5.08
N ALA A 338 1.03 5.25 -5.79
CA ALA A 338 0.95 4.06 -6.63
C ALA A 338 2.03 4.07 -7.71
N CYS A 339 2.20 5.20 -8.41
CA CYS A 339 3.22 5.34 -9.45
C CYS A 339 4.64 5.17 -8.88
N LEU A 340 4.98 5.84 -7.77
CA LEU A 340 6.28 5.72 -7.10
C LEU A 340 6.55 4.29 -6.64
N LEU A 341 5.55 3.61 -6.06
CA LEU A 341 5.71 2.26 -5.56
C LEU A 341 5.80 1.22 -6.68
N LEU A 342 5.11 1.42 -7.82
CA LEU A 342 5.28 0.58 -8.99
C LEU A 342 6.73 0.61 -9.50
N PHE A 343 7.35 1.79 -9.60
CA PHE A 343 8.77 1.90 -9.96
C PHE A 343 9.71 1.33 -8.89
N TYR A 344 9.40 1.50 -7.59
CA TYR A 344 10.12 0.81 -6.53
C TYR A 344 10.10 -0.71 -6.73
N TYR A 345 8.93 -1.29 -7.05
CA TYR A 345 8.83 -2.72 -7.32
C TYR A 345 9.46 -3.13 -8.65
N ALA A 346 9.54 -2.24 -9.63
CA ALA A 346 10.32 -2.51 -10.85
C ALA A 346 11.79 -2.74 -10.50
N PHE A 347 12.43 -1.90 -9.67
CA PHE A 347 13.79 -2.12 -9.18
C PHE A 347 13.91 -3.40 -8.34
N THR A 348 12.95 -3.64 -7.45
CA THR A 348 12.93 -4.83 -6.62
C THR A 348 12.86 -6.12 -7.46
N ASN A 349 11.97 -6.15 -8.45
CA ASN A 349 11.83 -7.27 -9.37
C ASN A 349 13.08 -7.43 -10.28
N ALA A 350 13.67 -6.32 -10.73
CA ALA A 350 14.91 -6.34 -11.49
C ALA A 350 16.06 -6.96 -10.68
N ALA A 351 16.17 -6.60 -9.41
CA ALA A 351 17.14 -7.18 -8.49
C ALA A 351 16.89 -8.69 -8.29
N ALA A 352 15.63 -9.12 -8.10
CA ALA A 352 15.29 -10.53 -7.91
C ALA A 352 15.71 -11.44 -9.07
N ARG A 353 15.82 -10.89 -10.29
CA ARG A 353 16.30 -11.65 -11.47
C ARG A 353 17.75 -12.08 -11.38
N LEU A 354 18.54 -11.42 -10.53
CA LEU A 354 19.96 -11.68 -10.35
C LEU A 354 20.26 -12.69 -9.23
N LEU A 355 19.23 -13.11 -8.46
CA LEU A 355 19.40 -14.16 -7.46
C LEU A 355 19.92 -15.46 -8.08
N MET A 356 20.78 -16.17 -7.34
CA MET A 356 21.22 -17.51 -7.69
C MET A 356 20.07 -18.52 -7.68
N PRO A 357 20.08 -19.58 -8.50
CA PRO A 357 19.05 -20.61 -8.48
C PRO A 357 18.85 -21.25 -7.09
N SER A 358 19.90 -21.40 -6.30
CA SER A 358 19.89 -21.92 -4.93
C SER A 358 19.10 -21.05 -3.94
N ASP A 359 19.06 -19.74 -4.18
CA ASP A 359 18.42 -18.76 -3.30
C ASP A 359 16.95 -18.54 -3.65
N ARG A 360 16.45 -19.19 -4.71
CA ARG A 360 15.10 -19.03 -5.21
C ARG A 360 14.15 -20.11 -4.71
N THR A 361 13.02 -19.66 -4.26
CA THR A 361 11.84 -20.49 -4.00
C THR A 361 10.89 -20.50 -5.20
N TRP A 362 10.86 -19.37 -5.92
CA TRP A 362 9.95 -19.11 -7.03
C TRP A 362 10.66 -19.08 -8.38
N PRO A 363 9.96 -19.39 -9.49
CA PRO A 363 10.55 -19.33 -10.82
C PRO A 363 11.07 -17.93 -11.17
N ARG A 364 12.24 -17.84 -11.82
CA ARG A 364 12.79 -16.58 -12.34
C ARG A 364 11.79 -15.80 -13.20
N ARG A 365 10.92 -16.51 -13.92
CA ARG A 365 9.87 -15.93 -14.76
C ARG A 365 8.95 -15.00 -13.95
N ALA A 366 8.65 -15.31 -12.69
CA ALA A 366 7.83 -14.46 -11.83
C ALA A 366 8.46 -13.06 -11.65
N ALA A 367 9.78 -12.99 -11.40
CA ALA A 367 10.48 -11.71 -11.31
C ALA A 367 10.51 -10.95 -12.65
N CYS A 368 10.59 -11.65 -13.78
CA CYS A 368 10.49 -11.03 -15.11
C CYS A 368 9.11 -10.44 -15.36
N PHE A 369 8.05 -11.20 -15.06
CA PHE A 369 6.67 -10.70 -15.18
C PHE A 369 6.41 -9.56 -14.19
N GLY A 370 6.88 -9.65 -12.94
CA GLY A 370 6.77 -8.59 -11.96
C GLY A 370 7.41 -7.28 -12.43
N LEU A 371 8.61 -7.36 -13.03
CA LEU A 371 9.26 -6.20 -13.65
C LEU A 371 8.41 -5.65 -14.81
N GLY A 372 7.98 -6.52 -15.73
CA GLY A 372 7.18 -6.13 -16.89
C GLY A 372 5.87 -5.45 -16.48
N PHE A 373 5.11 -6.06 -15.56
CA PHE A 373 3.87 -5.48 -15.06
C PHE A 373 4.09 -4.16 -14.33
N SER A 374 5.09 -4.08 -13.46
CA SER A 374 5.38 -2.84 -12.71
C SER A 374 5.71 -1.67 -13.64
N VAL A 375 6.51 -1.92 -14.69
CA VAL A 375 6.85 -0.89 -15.67
C VAL A 375 5.67 -0.58 -16.57
N LEU A 376 4.98 -1.60 -17.11
CA LEU A 376 3.84 -1.41 -18.01
C LEU A 376 2.73 -0.60 -17.33
N ILE A 377 2.33 -0.99 -16.13
CA ILE A 377 1.29 -0.30 -15.36
C ILE A 377 1.77 1.10 -14.97
N GLY A 378 3.01 1.23 -14.47
CA GLY A 378 3.57 2.51 -14.07
C GLY A 378 3.65 3.52 -15.20
N MET A 379 4.02 3.10 -16.40
CA MET A 379 4.10 3.97 -17.59
C MET A 379 2.73 4.38 -18.15
N ASN A 380 1.65 3.68 -17.77
CA ASN A 380 0.28 4.05 -18.13
C ASN A 380 -0.42 4.92 -17.06
N MET A 381 0.28 5.30 -16.00
CA MET A 381 -0.20 6.30 -15.06
C MET A 381 -0.10 7.71 -15.66
N SER A 382 -0.85 8.66 -15.08
CA SER A 382 -0.82 10.06 -15.53
C SER A 382 0.60 10.61 -15.65
N VAL A 383 0.87 11.37 -16.72
CA VAL A 383 2.16 12.02 -16.99
C VAL A 383 2.61 12.89 -15.81
N LYS A 384 1.67 13.51 -15.07
CA LYS A 384 1.98 14.28 -13.85
C LYS A 384 2.63 13.42 -12.78
N TYR A 385 2.16 12.20 -12.58
CA TYR A 385 2.71 11.26 -11.61
C TYR A 385 4.08 10.73 -12.06
N LEU A 386 4.24 10.46 -13.35
CA LEU A 386 5.54 10.07 -13.93
C LEU A 386 6.60 11.16 -13.75
N ALA A 387 6.23 12.43 -13.96
CA ALA A 387 7.14 13.56 -13.72
C ALA A 387 7.61 13.62 -12.25
N VAL A 388 6.70 13.36 -11.29
CA VAL A 388 7.05 13.26 -9.87
C VAL A 388 8.01 12.09 -9.62
N VAL A 389 7.79 10.92 -10.24
CA VAL A 389 8.70 9.77 -10.11
C VAL A 389 10.12 10.12 -10.58
N VAL A 390 10.26 10.72 -11.77
CA VAL A 390 11.56 11.14 -12.31
C VAL A 390 12.22 12.15 -11.38
N PHE A 391 11.47 13.16 -10.92
CA PHE A 391 11.98 14.17 -9.99
C PHE A 391 12.48 13.52 -8.69
N VAL A 392 11.71 12.62 -8.08
CA VAL A 392 12.07 11.93 -6.83
C VAL A 392 13.31 11.06 -7.02
N MET A 393 13.43 10.35 -8.15
CA MET A 393 14.62 9.54 -8.45
C MET A 393 15.86 10.39 -8.56
N VAL A 394 15.80 11.50 -9.32
CA VAL A 394 16.93 12.40 -9.51
C VAL A 394 17.30 13.08 -8.19
N ALA A 395 16.32 13.66 -7.50
CA ALA A 395 16.54 14.34 -6.21
C ALA A 395 17.12 13.38 -5.16
N GLY A 396 16.62 12.14 -5.09
CA GLY A 396 17.13 11.12 -4.19
C GLY A 396 18.57 10.70 -4.49
N CYS A 397 18.93 10.59 -5.78
CA CYS A 397 20.32 10.32 -6.18
C CYS A 397 21.26 11.46 -5.81
N VAL A 398 20.86 12.70 -6.05
CA VAL A 398 21.64 13.89 -5.72
C VAL A 398 21.80 14.03 -4.21
N ALA A 399 20.71 13.95 -3.45
CA ALA A 399 20.73 14.02 -1.99
C ALA A 399 21.64 12.93 -1.39
N GLY A 400 21.48 11.68 -1.81
CA GLY A 400 22.31 10.57 -1.35
C GLY A 400 23.78 10.71 -1.74
N ALA A 401 24.09 11.32 -2.88
CA ALA A 401 25.48 11.62 -3.25
C ALA A 401 26.10 12.72 -2.37
N ILE A 402 25.33 13.74 -2.01
CA ILE A 402 25.77 14.82 -1.13
C ILE A 402 26.00 14.27 0.29
N THR A 403 25.01 13.60 0.88
CA THR A 403 25.12 13.08 2.25
C THR A 403 26.28 12.07 2.40
N SER A 404 26.47 11.17 1.42
CA SER A 404 27.57 10.21 1.46
C SER A 404 28.95 10.85 1.33
N ARG A 405 29.09 12.04 0.72
CA ARG A 405 30.35 12.80 0.68
C ARG A 405 30.65 13.45 2.05
N TYR A 406 29.61 13.97 2.72
CA TYR A 406 29.79 14.58 4.06
C TYR A 406 30.09 13.54 5.14
N ALA A 407 29.52 12.35 5.06
CA ALA A 407 29.76 11.27 6.02
C ALA A 407 31.18 10.65 5.91
N ARG A 408 31.92 10.92 4.81
CA ARG A 408 33.32 10.45 4.62
C ARG A 408 34.37 11.47 5.09
N LYS A 409 33.97 12.68 5.42
CA LYS A 409 34.82 13.71 6.02
C LYS A 409 34.68 13.72 7.54
#